data_9b020d5b03a3b9ea2bf69a14dd2a46a5
#
_entry.id   9b020d5b03a3b9ea2bf69a14dd2a46a5
#
_cell.length_a   1.000
_cell.length_b   1.000
_cell.length_c   1.000
_cell.angle_alpha   90.00
_cell.angle_beta   90.00
_cell.angle_gamma   90.00
#
_symmetry.space_group_name_H-M   'P 1'
#
loop_
_entity.id
_entity.type
_entity.pdbx_description
1 polymer ?
#
loop_
_entity_poly.entity_id
_entity_poly.type
_entity_poly.pdbx_seq_one_letter_code
_entity_poly.pdbx_strand_id
1 'polypeptide(L)'
;VSAPSLFGGIIFCILSLDKIDDALEEKKYANFFFLRSAYTIFANMKRYILILISCLALTISSYAQATIPTDSIRISLLTCGAGSEIYSLFGHTAIRYEQPARGIDIVFNYGVFNFGAPNFILRFTLGETDYLLGVEEYDHFVRSYQRMGRDVWEQKLNLSQAEKMRLFAQLGENYKPENREYRYNFFFDNCATRPRDQIEKAMTRQLVYADDMRTKVSSMSFRKMIHQYTNNHLWARFGIDLCLGSEADKPITRREMMFVPFYLMDAFEYATLSTGEQTSVPLVEESKQLVTIDKEEASSGITPMQVSLLIFITITAFTIYGLRKQKSLWGIDLLLFATAGIAGCILAFLVLFSQHPTVSPNYLLFVFHPLHLFCLPWILRKIAKKERSIYLSANIVILTLFILLWAFIPQEINIAVLPLVLCLWIRSASNLILTYKPKTK
;
A
#
# COMPACT_ATOMS: atom_id res chain seq x y z
N VAL A 1 -28.09 -9.32 -21.83
CA VAL A 1 -29.28 -9.93 -22.43
C VAL A 1 -29.84 -8.94 -23.42
N SER A 2 -29.62 -9.21 -24.70
CA SER A 2 -30.04 -8.39 -25.83
C SER A 2 -31.58 -8.35 -25.93
N ALA A 3 -32.13 -7.16 -26.04
CA ALA A 3 -33.54 -6.95 -26.34
C ALA A 3 -33.79 -7.27 -27.84
N PRO A 4 -34.68 -8.16 -28.18
CA PRO A 4 -34.98 -8.43 -29.59
C PRO A 4 -36.10 -7.50 -30.09
N SER A 5 -35.77 -6.75 -31.10
CA SER A 5 -36.58 -6.50 -32.33
C SER A 5 -38.08 -6.17 -32.16
N LEU A 6 -38.41 -5.05 -31.54
CA LEU A 6 -39.71 -4.41 -31.78
C LEU A 6 -39.79 -3.77 -33.20
N PHE A 7 -38.66 -3.48 -33.81
CA PHE A 7 -38.57 -2.89 -35.15
C PHE A 7 -38.91 -3.85 -36.28
N GLY A 8 -38.62 -5.17 -36.14
CA GLY A 8 -38.94 -6.17 -37.13
C GLY A 8 -40.42 -6.43 -37.32
N GLY A 9 -41.23 -6.35 -36.27
CA GLY A 9 -42.68 -6.59 -36.31
C GLY A 9 -43.47 -5.48 -37.00
N ILE A 10 -43.03 -4.23 -36.84
CA ILE A 10 -43.73 -3.05 -37.44
C ILE A 10 -43.45 -2.98 -38.95
N ILE A 11 -42.24 -3.32 -39.40
CA ILE A 11 -41.88 -3.35 -40.82
C ILE A 11 -42.64 -4.47 -41.53
N PHE A 12 -42.85 -5.62 -40.91
CA PHE A 12 -43.61 -6.73 -41.49
C PHE A 12 -45.13 -6.43 -41.64
N CYS A 13 -45.66 -5.63 -40.73
CA CYS A 13 -47.07 -5.18 -40.81
C CYS A 13 -47.29 -4.13 -41.95
N ILE A 14 -46.28 -3.30 -42.22
CA ILE A 14 -46.36 -2.28 -43.31
C ILE A 14 -46.18 -2.96 -44.69
N LEU A 15 -45.35 -3.94 -44.82
CA LEU A 15 -45.13 -4.72 -46.08
C LEU A 15 -46.34 -5.60 -46.43
N SER A 16 -47.17 -6.01 -45.48
CA SER A 16 -48.39 -6.76 -45.77
C SER A 16 -49.55 -5.88 -46.30
N LEU A 17 -49.48 -4.58 -46.13
CA LEU A 17 -50.48 -3.63 -46.67
C LEU A 17 -50.31 -3.41 -48.18
N ASP A 18 -49.09 -3.52 -48.72
CA ASP A 18 -48.82 -3.38 -50.16
C ASP A 18 -49.40 -4.55 -50.96
N LYS A 19 -49.56 -5.76 -50.38
CA LYS A 19 -50.25 -6.89 -51.03
C LYS A 19 -51.74 -6.79 -51.10
N ILE A 20 -52.38 -5.86 -50.37
CA ILE A 20 -53.80 -5.59 -50.41
C ILE A 20 -54.15 -4.66 -51.56
N ASP A 21 -53.21 -3.78 -51.96
CA ASP A 21 -53.40 -2.87 -53.10
C ASP A 21 -53.45 -3.66 -54.43
N ASP A 22 -52.60 -4.71 -54.61
CA ASP A 22 -52.60 -5.57 -55.81
C ASP A 22 -53.88 -6.40 -55.98
N ALA A 23 -54.54 -6.76 -54.88
CA ALA A 23 -55.78 -7.57 -54.91
C ALA A 23 -57.04 -6.73 -55.25
N LEU A 24 -56.96 -5.40 -55.17
CA LEU A 24 -58.04 -4.47 -55.46
C LEU A 24 -58.09 -4.03 -56.90
N GLU A 25 -57.03 -4.20 -57.70
CA GLU A 25 -57.01 -3.87 -59.13
C GLU A 25 -57.75 -4.90 -60.02
N GLU A 26 -57.96 -6.13 -59.52
CA GLU A 26 -58.57 -7.20 -60.30
C GLU A 26 -60.13 -7.26 -60.29
N LYS A 27 -60.82 -6.42 -59.46
CA LYS A 27 -62.28 -6.35 -59.48
C LYS A 27 -62.76 -5.00 -60.04
N LYS A 28 -62.74 -4.94 -61.34
CA LYS A 28 -63.47 -3.95 -62.15
C LYS A 28 -64.97 -4.10 -62.02
N TYR A 29 -65.65 -2.99 -61.72
CA TYR A 29 -67.10 -2.69 -61.81
C TYR A 29 -67.99 -3.17 -60.66
N ALA A 30 -67.88 -2.52 -59.52
CA ALA A 30 -69.06 -2.12 -58.68
C ALA A 30 -68.60 -1.27 -57.51
N ASN A 31 -69.21 -0.10 -57.30
CA ASN A 31 -69.00 0.85 -56.22
C ASN A 31 -67.70 1.70 -56.27
N PHE A 32 -67.46 2.34 -57.37
CA PHE A 32 -66.31 3.22 -57.60
C PHE A 32 -66.21 4.43 -56.65
N PHE A 33 -67.35 4.87 -56.07
CA PHE A 33 -67.35 6.01 -55.15
C PHE A 33 -66.99 5.66 -53.73
N PHE A 34 -67.35 4.50 -53.25
CA PHE A 34 -67.10 4.05 -51.88
C PHE A 34 -65.64 3.58 -51.74
N LEU A 35 -65.10 2.92 -52.72
CA LEU A 35 -63.74 2.43 -52.75
C LEU A 35 -62.70 3.56 -52.88
N ARG A 36 -63.05 4.61 -53.66
CA ARG A 36 -62.17 5.77 -53.82
C ARG A 36 -62.10 6.60 -52.51
N SER A 37 -63.16 6.72 -51.75
CA SER A 37 -63.20 7.40 -50.49
C SER A 37 -62.45 6.60 -49.39
N ALA A 38 -62.61 5.27 -49.37
CA ALA A 38 -61.86 4.40 -48.49
C ALA A 38 -60.33 4.40 -48.79
N TYR A 39 -59.95 4.35 -50.07
CA TYR A 39 -58.58 4.43 -50.49
C TYR A 39 -57.90 5.74 -50.07
N THR A 40 -58.64 6.87 -50.20
CA THR A 40 -58.09 8.19 -49.79
C THR A 40 -57.92 8.27 -48.23
N ILE A 41 -58.85 7.66 -47.52
CA ILE A 41 -58.76 7.60 -46.05
C ILE A 41 -57.59 6.71 -45.63
N PHE A 42 -57.40 5.54 -46.26
CA PHE A 42 -56.27 4.64 -45.97
C PHE A 42 -54.93 5.23 -46.36
N ALA A 43 -54.81 5.91 -47.49
CA ALA A 43 -53.58 6.57 -47.95
C ALA A 43 -53.21 7.76 -47.00
N ASN A 44 -54.19 8.51 -46.57
CA ASN A 44 -53.97 9.57 -45.58
C ASN A 44 -53.62 9.01 -44.21
N MET A 45 -54.27 7.91 -43.78
CA MET A 45 -53.95 7.24 -42.51
C MET A 45 -52.52 6.70 -42.50
N LYS A 46 -52.05 6.08 -43.60
CA LYS A 46 -50.65 5.64 -43.80
C LYS A 46 -49.66 6.82 -43.65
N ARG A 47 -50.03 7.96 -44.22
CA ARG A 47 -49.22 9.21 -44.11
C ARG A 47 -49.18 9.76 -42.67
N TYR A 48 -50.29 9.74 -41.97
CA TYR A 48 -50.35 10.19 -40.55
C TYR A 48 -49.64 9.25 -39.62
N ILE A 49 -49.71 7.94 -39.86
CA ILE A 49 -48.95 6.90 -39.10
C ILE A 49 -47.44 7.11 -39.30
N LEU A 50 -46.99 7.36 -40.55
CA LEU A 50 -45.57 7.63 -40.81
C LEU A 50 -45.08 8.93 -40.13
N ILE A 51 -45.90 9.97 -40.14
CA ILE A 51 -45.60 11.23 -39.45
C ILE A 51 -45.54 10.97 -37.93
N LEU A 52 -46.46 10.18 -37.36
CA LEU A 52 -46.48 9.86 -35.93
C LEU A 52 -45.25 9.06 -35.54
N ILE A 53 -44.86 8.06 -36.32
CA ILE A 53 -43.67 7.27 -36.10
C ILE A 53 -42.40 8.11 -36.22
N SER A 54 -42.37 9.06 -37.21
CA SER A 54 -41.25 10.00 -37.35
C SER A 54 -41.12 10.95 -36.17
N CYS A 55 -42.25 11.50 -35.70
CA CYS A 55 -42.29 12.33 -34.51
C CYS A 55 -41.91 11.54 -33.24
N LEU A 56 -42.37 10.31 -33.10
CA LEU A 56 -42.01 9.44 -31.99
C LEU A 56 -40.52 9.06 -32.03
N ALA A 57 -39.95 8.79 -33.21
CA ALA A 57 -38.52 8.53 -33.40
C ALA A 57 -37.67 9.78 -33.06
N LEU A 58 -38.14 10.97 -33.41
CA LEU A 58 -37.47 12.23 -33.07
C LEU A 58 -37.53 12.50 -31.56
N THR A 59 -38.63 12.21 -30.88
CA THR A 59 -38.74 12.34 -29.42
C THR A 59 -37.87 11.33 -28.69
N ILE A 60 -37.80 10.07 -29.15
CA ILE A 60 -36.92 9.04 -28.58
C ILE A 60 -35.44 9.41 -28.77
N SER A 61 -35.07 9.98 -29.93
CA SER A 61 -33.70 10.47 -30.16
C SER A 61 -33.35 11.65 -29.27
N SER A 62 -34.30 12.51 -28.91
CA SER A 62 -34.09 13.61 -27.97
C SER A 62 -33.97 13.13 -26.51
N TYR A 63 -34.63 12.03 -26.14
CA TYR A 63 -34.47 11.40 -24.80
C TYR A 63 -33.13 10.64 -24.65
N ALA A 64 -32.56 10.16 -25.77
CA ALA A 64 -31.29 9.41 -25.73
C ALA A 64 -30.07 10.30 -25.50
N GLN A 65 -30.21 11.61 -25.57
CA GLN A 65 -29.17 12.61 -25.28
C GLN A 65 -29.53 13.49 -24.08
N ALA A 66 -30.01 12.87 -23.00
CA ALA A 66 -29.84 13.47 -21.70
C ALA A 66 -28.33 13.43 -21.42
N THR A 67 -27.62 14.46 -21.85
CA THR A 67 -26.26 14.74 -21.42
C THR A 67 -26.31 14.77 -19.90
N ILE A 68 -25.81 13.70 -19.28
CA ILE A 68 -25.53 13.73 -17.85
C ILE A 68 -24.70 14.98 -17.63
N PRO A 69 -25.09 15.90 -16.72
CA PRO A 69 -24.27 17.06 -16.43
C PRO A 69 -22.90 16.53 -15.94
N THR A 70 -21.97 16.43 -16.88
CA THR A 70 -20.63 15.90 -16.63
C THR A 70 -19.82 16.89 -15.80
N ASP A 71 -20.20 18.16 -15.78
CA ASP A 71 -19.59 19.23 -14.98
C ASP A 71 -19.72 19.03 -13.45
N SER A 72 -20.53 18.07 -13.00
CA SER A 72 -20.72 17.80 -11.58
C SER A 72 -19.74 16.79 -10.98
N ILE A 73 -18.89 16.11 -11.78
CA ILE A 73 -17.94 15.13 -11.26
C ILE A 73 -16.78 15.82 -10.56
N ARG A 74 -16.52 15.42 -9.31
CA ARG A 74 -15.34 15.81 -8.53
C ARG A 74 -14.53 14.59 -8.19
N ILE A 75 -13.21 14.73 -8.26
CA ILE A 75 -12.25 13.71 -7.83
C ILE A 75 -11.34 14.35 -6.80
N SER A 76 -11.16 13.69 -5.68
CA SER A 76 -10.27 14.16 -4.63
C SER A 76 -9.32 13.04 -4.18
N LEU A 77 -8.11 13.44 -3.84
CA LEU A 77 -7.20 12.60 -3.06
C LEU A 77 -7.52 12.79 -1.58
N LEU A 78 -7.79 11.71 -0.87
CA LEU A 78 -7.97 11.71 0.58
C LEU A 78 -6.68 11.20 1.23
N THR A 79 -6.17 11.96 2.21
CA THR A 79 -5.01 11.56 3.02
C THR A 79 -5.42 11.49 4.47
N CYS A 80 -5.16 10.33 5.10
CA CYS A 80 -5.55 10.07 6.48
C CYS A 80 -4.31 10.03 7.38
N GLY A 81 -4.43 10.63 8.55
CA GLY A 81 -3.40 10.69 9.57
C GLY A 81 -2.98 9.31 10.09
N ALA A 82 -1.84 9.27 10.80
CA ALA A 82 -1.36 8.07 11.45
C ALA A 82 -2.34 7.54 12.50
N GLY A 83 -2.46 6.22 12.60
CA GLY A 83 -3.12 5.53 13.71
C GLY A 83 -2.11 5.03 14.74
N SER A 84 -2.60 4.30 15.75
CA SER A 84 -1.78 3.72 16.82
C SER A 84 -1.10 2.39 16.45
N GLU A 85 -1.68 1.66 15.51
CA GLU A 85 -1.20 0.34 15.11
C GLU A 85 -0.01 0.45 14.13
N ILE A 86 0.94 -0.47 14.21
CA ILE A 86 2.18 -0.45 13.41
C ILE A 86 1.89 -0.27 11.90
N TYR A 87 0.89 -0.97 11.37
CA TYR A 87 0.52 -0.87 9.95
C TYR A 87 -0.14 0.45 9.57
N SER A 88 -0.61 1.23 10.54
CA SER A 88 -1.29 2.52 10.32
C SER A 88 -0.43 3.75 10.64
N LEU A 89 0.79 3.56 11.15
CA LEU A 89 1.68 4.67 11.55
C LEU A 89 2.01 5.63 10.40
N PHE A 90 2.00 5.13 9.18
CA PHE A 90 2.38 5.91 7.98
C PHE A 90 1.22 6.70 7.37
N GLY A 91 0.02 6.59 7.95
CA GLY A 91 -1.17 7.18 7.37
C GLY A 91 -1.85 6.27 6.34
N HIS A 92 -2.71 6.88 5.51
CA HIS A 92 -3.42 6.17 4.44
C HIS A 92 -3.81 7.12 3.33
N THR A 93 -4.00 6.60 2.10
CA THR A 93 -4.46 7.37 0.95
C THR A 93 -5.62 6.65 0.27
N ALA A 94 -6.63 7.42 -0.17
CA ALA A 94 -7.76 6.93 -0.94
C ALA A 94 -8.18 7.93 -2.01
N ILE A 95 -9.02 7.52 -2.97
CA ILE A 95 -9.57 8.38 -4.02
C ILE A 95 -11.07 8.52 -3.80
N ARG A 96 -11.56 9.74 -3.59
CA ARG A 96 -12.99 10.05 -3.60
C ARG A 96 -13.46 10.35 -5.00
N TYR A 97 -14.58 9.74 -5.38
CA TYR A 97 -15.35 10.06 -6.57
C TYR A 97 -16.73 10.57 -6.14
N GLU A 98 -17.04 11.81 -6.52
CA GLU A 98 -18.31 12.45 -6.22
C GLU A 98 -19.01 12.85 -7.53
N GLN A 99 -20.29 12.46 -7.66
CA GLN A 99 -21.16 12.89 -8.76
C GLN A 99 -22.54 13.26 -8.21
N PRO A 100 -22.72 14.50 -7.74
CA PRO A 100 -23.95 14.95 -7.09
C PRO A 100 -25.20 14.76 -7.94
N ALA A 101 -25.11 14.97 -9.25
CA ALA A 101 -26.23 14.78 -10.18
C ALA A 101 -26.78 13.34 -10.20
N ARG A 102 -26.03 12.36 -9.70
CA ARG A 102 -26.45 10.95 -9.57
C ARG A 102 -26.56 10.47 -8.13
N GLY A 103 -26.29 11.35 -7.16
CA GLY A 103 -26.24 10.97 -5.76
C GLY A 103 -25.12 9.96 -5.44
N ILE A 104 -24.01 9.97 -6.21
CA ILE A 104 -22.88 9.08 -6.00
C ILE A 104 -21.79 9.86 -5.25
N ASP A 105 -21.37 9.30 -4.11
CA ASP A 105 -20.24 9.81 -3.31
C ASP A 105 -19.53 8.62 -2.65
N ILE A 106 -18.49 8.14 -3.29
CA ILE A 106 -17.79 6.91 -2.94
C ILE A 106 -16.30 7.11 -2.85
N VAL A 107 -15.66 6.25 -2.06
CA VAL A 107 -14.22 6.23 -1.85
C VAL A 107 -13.65 4.90 -2.34
N PHE A 108 -12.68 4.97 -3.23
CA PHE A 108 -11.85 3.85 -3.66
C PHE A 108 -10.66 3.73 -2.73
N ASN A 109 -10.61 2.61 -2.01
CA ASN A 109 -9.69 2.37 -0.90
C ASN A 109 -8.77 1.19 -1.24
N TYR A 110 -7.54 1.47 -1.69
CA TYR A 110 -6.50 0.46 -1.91
C TYR A 110 -5.86 0.05 -0.58
N GLY A 111 -5.49 -1.21 -0.46
CA GLY A 111 -4.81 -1.69 0.75
C GLY A 111 -5.74 -2.32 1.78
N VAL A 112 -6.94 -2.68 1.40
CA VAL A 112 -7.83 -3.47 2.26
C VAL A 112 -7.29 -4.90 2.37
N PHE A 113 -7.12 -5.39 3.60
CA PHE A 113 -6.56 -6.72 3.86
C PHE A 113 -7.35 -7.46 4.94
N ASN A 114 -7.17 -8.78 4.98
CA ASN A 114 -7.85 -9.65 5.93
C ASN A 114 -6.83 -10.40 6.80
N PHE A 115 -6.70 -10.02 8.06
CA PHE A 115 -5.87 -10.73 9.05
C PHE A 115 -6.31 -12.18 9.28
N GLY A 116 -7.57 -12.52 9.04
CA GLY A 116 -8.11 -13.86 9.16
C GLY A 116 -7.77 -14.80 7.99
N ALA A 117 -7.05 -14.29 6.96
CA ALA A 117 -6.63 -15.13 5.85
C ALA A 117 -5.68 -16.25 6.31
N PRO A 118 -5.77 -17.46 5.75
CA PRO A 118 -4.91 -18.57 6.13
C PRO A 118 -3.42 -18.21 5.99
N ASN A 119 -2.64 -18.53 7.03
CA ASN A 119 -1.19 -18.29 7.08
C ASN A 119 -0.78 -16.82 6.84
N PHE A 120 -1.63 -15.86 7.20
CA PHE A 120 -1.41 -14.42 6.94
C PHE A 120 0.00 -13.98 7.38
N ILE A 121 0.42 -14.30 8.61
CA ILE A 121 1.74 -13.89 9.15
C ILE A 121 2.89 -14.45 8.29
N LEU A 122 2.82 -15.73 7.90
CA LEU A 122 3.85 -16.36 7.07
C LEU A 122 3.88 -15.71 5.67
N ARG A 123 2.72 -15.52 5.04
CA ARG A 123 2.60 -14.85 3.74
C ARG A 123 3.09 -13.41 3.81
N PHE A 124 2.77 -12.68 4.88
CA PHE A 124 3.27 -11.34 5.11
C PHE A 124 4.81 -11.32 5.21
N THR A 125 5.38 -12.23 5.99
CA THR A 125 6.85 -12.35 6.15
C THR A 125 7.54 -12.70 4.83
N LEU A 126 6.89 -13.49 3.99
CA LEU A 126 7.40 -13.83 2.65
C LEU A 126 7.22 -12.71 1.62
N GLY A 127 6.42 -11.67 1.92
CA GLY A 127 6.05 -10.64 0.95
C GLY A 127 5.01 -11.12 -0.06
N GLU A 128 4.18 -12.10 0.34
CA GLU A 128 3.17 -12.76 -0.51
C GLU A 128 1.73 -12.43 -0.11
N THR A 129 1.52 -11.36 0.63
CA THR A 129 0.17 -10.93 0.99
C THR A 129 -0.53 -10.22 -0.16
N ASP A 130 -1.74 -10.65 -0.43
CA ASP A 130 -2.61 -10.01 -1.40
C ASP A 130 -3.60 -9.11 -0.67
N TYR A 131 -3.73 -7.88 -1.15
CA TYR A 131 -4.61 -6.84 -0.66
C TYR A 131 -5.66 -6.52 -1.72
N LEU A 132 -6.72 -5.84 -1.32
CA LEU A 132 -7.86 -5.57 -2.17
C LEU A 132 -8.06 -4.06 -2.38
N LEU A 133 -8.65 -3.73 -3.53
CA LEU A 133 -9.35 -2.46 -3.71
C LEU A 133 -10.75 -2.61 -3.11
N GLY A 134 -11.05 -1.84 -2.04
CA GLY A 134 -12.37 -1.67 -1.48
C GLY A 134 -13.07 -0.44 -2.03
N VAL A 135 -14.40 -0.42 -1.96
CA VAL A 135 -15.22 0.76 -2.24
C VAL A 135 -16.23 0.91 -1.11
N GLU A 136 -16.36 2.12 -0.59
CA GLU A 136 -17.30 2.45 0.48
C GLU A 136 -17.89 3.84 0.28
N GLU A 137 -18.98 4.16 0.97
CA GLU A 137 -19.57 5.50 0.97
C GLU A 137 -18.65 6.51 1.68
N TYR A 138 -18.53 7.70 1.12
CA TYR A 138 -17.67 8.76 1.65
C TYR A 138 -17.99 9.12 3.11
N ASP A 139 -19.25 9.26 3.44
CA ASP A 139 -19.67 9.55 4.81
C ASP A 139 -19.29 8.45 5.81
N HIS A 140 -19.33 7.19 5.37
CA HIS A 140 -18.89 6.05 6.19
C HIS A 140 -17.38 6.10 6.41
N PHE A 141 -16.61 6.37 5.34
CA PHE A 141 -15.16 6.52 5.40
C PHE A 141 -14.75 7.60 6.40
N VAL A 142 -15.26 8.84 6.24
CA VAL A 142 -14.90 9.97 7.12
C VAL A 142 -15.24 9.69 8.56
N ARG A 143 -16.48 9.21 8.84
CA ARG A 143 -16.89 8.85 10.21
C ARG A 143 -16.05 7.73 10.81
N SER A 144 -15.57 6.79 10.00
CA SER A 144 -14.70 5.71 10.49
C SER A 144 -13.35 6.25 10.95
N TYR A 145 -12.71 7.13 10.19
CA TYR A 145 -11.45 7.78 10.58
C TYR A 145 -11.62 8.70 11.80
N GLN A 146 -12.72 9.45 11.86
CA GLN A 146 -13.03 10.27 13.03
C GLN A 146 -13.18 9.41 14.31
N ARG A 147 -13.87 8.27 14.24
CA ARG A 147 -14.00 7.33 15.37
C ARG A 147 -12.67 6.69 15.76
N MET A 148 -11.77 6.47 14.80
CA MET A 148 -10.41 5.97 15.04
C MET A 148 -9.45 7.03 15.57
N GLY A 149 -9.89 8.27 15.77
CA GLY A 149 -9.02 9.37 16.22
C GLY A 149 -7.95 9.75 15.21
N ARG A 150 -8.28 9.73 13.90
CA ARG A 150 -7.34 10.01 12.82
C ARG A 150 -7.81 11.19 12.00
N ASP A 151 -6.89 12.12 11.74
CA ASP A 151 -7.13 13.28 10.86
C ASP A 151 -7.43 12.82 9.44
N VAL A 152 -8.17 13.65 8.68
CA VAL A 152 -8.42 13.42 7.26
C VAL A 152 -8.28 14.74 6.50
N TRP A 153 -7.50 14.74 5.43
CA TRP A 153 -7.36 15.84 4.48
C TRP A 153 -7.93 15.44 3.13
N GLU A 154 -8.49 16.41 2.43
CA GLU A 154 -8.99 16.25 1.08
C GLU A 154 -8.34 17.27 0.16
N GLN A 155 -7.78 16.79 -0.96
CA GLN A 155 -7.26 17.60 -2.04
C GLN A 155 -8.12 17.38 -3.29
N LYS A 156 -8.91 18.38 -3.67
CA LYS A 156 -9.70 18.34 -4.90
C LYS A 156 -8.81 18.53 -6.10
N LEU A 157 -8.86 17.59 -7.06
CA LEU A 157 -7.96 17.55 -8.20
C LEU A 157 -8.52 18.29 -9.41
N ASN A 158 -7.69 19.14 -10.02
CA ASN A 158 -7.98 19.90 -11.24
C ASN A 158 -7.86 19.01 -12.48
N LEU A 159 -8.67 17.97 -12.54
CA LEU A 159 -8.74 17.08 -13.71
C LEU A 159 -9.77 17.59 -14.72
N SER A 160 -9.45 17.49 -16.01
CA SER A 160 -10.42 17.73 -17.08
C SER A 160 -11.52 16.65 -17.03
N GLN A 161 -12.67 16.94 -17.64
CA GLN A 161 -13.78 16.01 -17.68
C GLN A 161 -13.38 14.65 -18.29
N ALA A 162 -12.57 14.66 -19.35
CA ALA A 162 -12.07 13.44 -19.98
C ALA A 162 -11.16 12.63 -19.04
N GLU A 163 -10.30 13.31 -18.26
CA GLU A 163 -9.42 12.67 -17.27
C GLU A 163 -10.22 12.08 -16.11
N LYS A 164 -11.25 12.80 -15.60
CA LYS A 164 -12.16 12.28 -14.56
C LYS A 164 -12.87 11.00 -15.00
N MET A 165 -13.42 11.00 -16.22
CA MET A 165 -14.10 9.84 -16.78
C MET A 165 -13.14 8.66 -17.00
N ARG A 166 -11.92 8.92 -17.47
CA ARG A 166 -10.89 7.89 -17.66
C ARG A 166 -10.48 7.29 -16.33
N LEU A 167 -10.24 8.12 -15.30
CA LEU A 167 -9.89 7.66 -13.97
C LEU A 167 -11.00 6.79 -13.37
N PHE A 168 -12.27 7.23 -13.49
CA PHE A 168 -13.39 6.43 -13.00
C PHE A 168 -13.52 5.09 -13.71
N ALA A 169 -13.33 5.06 -15.03
CA ALA A 169 -13.33 3.81 -15.79
C ALA A 169 -12.20 2.87 -15.38
N GLN A 170 -10.98 3.39 -15.13
CA GLN A 170 -9.84 2.62 -14.63
C GLN A 170 -10.11 2.05 -13.22
N LEU A 171 -10.65 2.86 -12.31
CA LEU A 171 -11.00 2.42 -10.96
C LEU A 171 -12.10 1.36 -10.99
N GLY A 172 -13.11 1.53 -11.86
CA GLY A 172 -14.15 0.53 -12.08
C GLY A 172 -13.60 -0.79 -12.63
N GLU A 173 -12.65 -0.74 -13.55
CA GLU A 173 -11.96 -1.93 -14.07
C GLU A 173 -11.13 -2.61 -12.97
N ASN A 174 -10.41 -1.85 -12.15
CA ASN A 174 -9.66 -2.38 -11.02
C ASN A 174 -10.56 -2.99 -9.93
N TYR A 175 -11.80 -2.52 -9.78
CA TYR A 175 -12.72 -2.99 -8.75
C TYR A 175 -13.43 -4.31 -9.13
N LYS A 176 -13.33 -4.76 -10.38
CA LYS A 176 -13.89 -6.06 -10.78
C LYS A 176 -13.31 -7.20 -9.95
N PRO A 177 -14.08 -8.24 -9.62
CA PRO A 177 -13.63 -9.36 -8.80
C PRO A 177 -12.29 -9.97 -9.24
N GLU A 178 -12.06 -10.06 -10.55
CA GLU A 178 -10.84 -10.61 -11.15
C GLU A 178 -9.63 -9.69 -11.08
N ASN A 179 -9.82 -8.38 -10.84
CA ASN A 179 -8.75 -7.37 -10.88
C ASN A 179 -8.48 -6.67 -9.55
N ARG A 180 -9.42 -6.77 -8.59
CA ARG A 180 -9.35 -5.99 -7.34
C ARG A 180 -8.28 -6.48 -6.37
N GLU A 181 -7.87 -7.74 -6.48
CA GLU A 181 -6.82 -8.34 -5.68
C GLU A 181 -5.45 -8.07 -6.29
N TYR A 182 -4.48 -7.69 -5.46
CA TYR A 182 -3.13 -7.40 -5.92
C TYR A 182 -2.07 -7.74 -4.87
N ARG A 183 -0.86 -8.08 -5.34
CA ARG A 183 0.29 -8.31 -4.48
C ARG A 183 0.75 -6.98 -3.87
N TYR A 184 0.58 -6.86 -2.58
CA TYR A 184 0.97 -5.65 -1.85
C TYR A 184 2.49 -5.57 -1.66
N ASN A 185 3.04 -4.39 -1.91
CA ASN A 185 4.43 -4.07 -1.57
C ASN A 185 4.48 -2.74 -0.85
N PHE A 186 4.99 -2.75 0.39
CA PHE A 186 4.97 -1.58 1.26
C PHE A 186 5.60 -0.32 0.64
N PHE A 187 6.69 -0.46 -0.13
CA PHE A 187 7.39 0.67 -0.73
C PHE A 187 6.94 0.99 -2.15
N PHE A 188 6.55 -0.01 -2.94
CA PHE A 188 6.40 0.14 -4.38
C PHE A 188 4.98 -0.07 -4.90
N ASP A 189 4.11 -0.77 -4.15
CA ASP A 189 2.73 -1.04 -4.56
C ASP A 189 1.78 -1.07 -3.36
N ASN A 190 1.47 0.13 -2.83
CA ASN A 190 0.73 0.30 -1.59
C ASN A 190 -0.49 1.26 -1.76
N CYS A 191 -1.11 1.61 -0.63
CA CYS A 191 -2.27 2.51 -0.59
C CYS A 191 -2.00 3.95 -1.06
N ALA A 192 -0.74 4.38 -1.18
CA ALA A 192 -0.37 5.68 -1.71
C ALA A 192 0.11 5.60 -3.17
N THR A 193 0.97 4.64 -3.49
CA THR A 193 1.52 4.49 -4.84
C THR A 193 0.46 4.13 -5.87
N ARG A 194 -0.50 3.26 -5.53
CA ARG A 194 -1.58 2.88 -6.46
C ARG A 194 -2.50 4.05 -6.81
N PRO A 195 -3.06 4.83 -5.88
CA PRO A 195 -3.80 6.03 -6.20
C PRO A 195 -3.01 7.01 -7.07
N ARG A 196 -1.74 7.27 -6.74
CA ARG A 196 -0.85 8.09 -7.56
C ARG A 196 -0.80 7.60 -9.00
N ASP A 197 -0.48 6.32 -9.19
CA ASP A 197 -0.27 5.74 -10.51
C ASP A 197 -1.58 5.69 -11.32
N GLN A 198 -2.74 5.48 -10.68
CA GLN A 198 -4.04 5.56 -11.35
C GLN A 198 -4.36 6.97 -11.81
N ILE A 199 -4.10 7.98 -10.97
CA ILE A 199 -4.32 9.38 -11.31
C ILE A 199 -3.38 9.79 -12.45
N GLU A 200 -2.08 9.50 -12.36
CA GLU A 200 -1.11 9.79 -13.42
C GLU A 200 -1.50 9.14 -14.75
N LYS A 201 -1.90 7.87 -14.73
CA LYS A 201 -2.32 7.12 -15.93
C LYS A 201 -3.58 7.69 -16.58
N ALA A 202 -4.46 8.31 -15.80
CA ALA A 202 -5.69 8.92 -16.31
C ALA A 202 -5.44 10.27 -17.00
N MET A 203 -4.32 10.93 -16.70
CA MET A 203 -4.01 12.26 -17.22
C MET A 203 -3.68 12.22 -18.71
N THR A 204 -4.07 13.29 -19.40
CA THR A 204 -3.68 13.60 -20.78
C THR A 204 -2.70 14.77 -20.82
N ARG A 205 -2.79 15.63 -19.82
CA ARG A 205 -1.88 16.75 -19.62
C ARG A 205 -0.61 16.25 -18.94
N GLN A 206 0.52 16.90 -19.25
CA GLN A 206 1.78 16.59 -18.62
C GLN A 206 1.76 17.03 -17.15
N LEU A 207 1.91 16.08 -16.24
CA LEU A 207 2.07 16.34 -14.82
C LEU A 207 3.54 16.64 -14.52
N VAL A 208 3.77 17.77 -13.86
CA VAL A 208 5.10 18.20 -13.43
C VAL A 208 5.09 18.36 -11.91
N TYR A 209 5.90 17.54 -11.24
CA TYR A 209 6.14 17.66 -9.81
C TYR A 209 7.14 18.78 -9.56
N ALA A 210 6.82 19.67 -8.63
CA ALA A 210 7.73 20.77 -8.30
C ALA A 210 9.04 20.23 -7.70
N ASP A 211 10.14 20.87 -8.02
CA ASP A 211 11.40 20.68 -7.31
C ASP A 211 11.34 21.38 -5.95
N ASP A 212 10.73 20.70 -4.98
CA ASP A 212 10.57 21.25 -3.65
C ASP A 212 11.91 21.41 -2.93
N MET A 213 12.18 22.65 -2.50
CA MET A 213 13.37 22.98 -1.73
C MET A 213 13.28 22.58 -0.24
N ARG A 214 12.12 22.12 0.24
CA ARG A 214 11.90 21.78 1.66
C ARG A 214 12.54 20.46 2.06
N THR A 215 12.66 19.51 1.16
CA THR A 215 13.27 18.21 1.44
C THR A 215 14.60 18.09 0.70
N LYS A 216 15.70 17.98 1.44
CA LYS A 216 16.99 17.60 0.85
C LYS A 216 16.91 16.16 0.36
N VAL A 217 16.40 15.95 -0.85
CA VAL A 217 16.21 14.64 -1.50
C VAL A 217 17.50 13.82 -1.50
N SER A 218 18.65 14.48 -1.63
CA SER A 218 19.96 13.82 -1.72
C SER A 218 20.39 13.00 -0.50
N SER A 219 19.65 13.04 0.62
CA SER A 219 20.01 12.32 1.85
C SER A 219 18.91 11.42 2.42
N MET A 220 17.76 11.31 1.72
CA MET A 220 16.65 10.47 2.17
C MET A 220 16.83 9.02 1.73
N SER A 221 16.40 8.10 2.60
CA SER A 221 16.33 6.67 2.34
C SER A 221 15.00 6.12 2.86
N PHE A 222 14.62 4.91 2.48
CA PHE A 222 13.42 4.27 3.01
C PHE A 222 13.47 4.16 4.54
N ARG A 223 14.61 3.77 5.12
CA ARG A 223 14.78 3.68 6.57
C ARG A 223 14.61 5.03 7.26
N LYS A 224 15.19 6.10 6.72
CA LYS A 224 15.04 7.44 7.30
C LYS A 224 13.59 7.92 7.28
N MET A 225 12.86 7.61 6.19
CA MET A 225 11.43 7.92 6.13
C MET A 225 10.63 7.12 7.17
N ILE A 226 10.92 5.83 7.34
CA ILE A 226 10.30 5.01 8.39
C ILE A 226 10.59 5.61 9.76
N HIS A 227 11.82 6.06 10.01
CA HIS A 227 12.21 6.67 11.28
C HIS A 227 11.41 7.93 11.61
N GLN A 228 11.03 8.74 10.61
CA GLN A 228 10.20 9.93 10.84
C GLN A 228 8.81 9.56 11.41
N TYR A 229 8.22 8.47 10.93
CA TYR A 229 6.88 8.03 11.33
C TYR A 229 6.88 7.11 12.57
N THR A 230 8.05 6.64 12.99
CA THR A 230 8.20 5.75 14.15
C THR A 230 8.92 6.41 15.33
N ASN A 231 9.10 7.74 15.34
CA ASN A 231 9.80 8.47 16.41
C ASN A 231 9.19 8.25 17.79
N ASN A 232 7.87 8.19 17.88
CA ASN A 232 7.14 7.95 19.13
C ASN A 232 6.84 6.45 19.37
N HIS A 233 7.32 5.55 18.49
CA HIS A 233 7.10 4.11 18.54
C HIS A 233 8.43 3.35 18.50
N LEU A 234 9.29 3.59 19.49
CA LEU A 234 10.70 3.14 19.51
C LEU A 234 10.85 1.62 19.44
N TRP A 235 9.92 0.83 19.99
CA TRP A 235 9.95 -0.63 19.88
C TRP A 235 9.58 -1.11 18.48
N ALA A 236 8.59 -0.49 17.84
CA ALA A 236 8.26 -0.77 16.45
C ALA A 236 9.44 -0.42 15.52
N ARG A 237 10.05 0.76 15.72
CA ARG A 237 11.26 1.18 15.02
C ARG A 237 12.39 0.17 15.18
N PHE A 238 12.67 -0.26 16.42
CA PHE A 238 13.70 -1.26 16.70
C PHE A 238 13.46 -2.57 15.96
N GLY A 239 12.22 -3.10 16.01
CA GLY A 239 11.86 -4.32 15.30
C GLY A 239 11.99 -4.20 13.78
N ILE A 240 11.53 -3.07 13.21
CA ILE A 240 11.65 -2.78 11.78
C ILE A 240 13.12 -2.67 11.38
N ASP A 241 13.95 -1.97 12.17
CA ASP A 241 15.38 -1.79 11.92
C ASP A 241 16.14 -3.12 11.88
N LEU A 242 15.76 -4.09 12.70
CA LEU A 242 16.35 -5.44 12.67
C LEU A 242 16.03 -6.16 11.34
N CYS A 243 14.80 -6.00 10.83
CA CYS A 243 14.35 -6.69 9.62
C CYS A 243 14.87 -6.06 8.33
N LEU A 244 15.08 -4.75 8.31
CA LEU A 244 15.56 -4.02 7.13
C LEU A 244 17.06 -4.24 6.91
N GLY A 245 17.42 -4.61 5.68
CA GLY A 245 18.80 -4.68 5.20
C GLY A 245 19.32 -3.33 4.68
N SER A 246 20.52 -3.36 4.10
CA SER A 246 21.21 -2.16 3.60
C SER A 246 20.55 -1.54 2.36
N GLU A 247 19.73 -2.27 1.61
CA GLU A 247 18.97 -1.68 0.49
C GLU A 247 18.03 -0.56 0.97
N ALA A 248 17.52 -0.66 2.22
CA ALA A 248 16.69 0.38 2.81
C ALA A 248 17.44 1.69 3.11
N ASP A 249 18.77 1.67 3.09
CA ASP A 249 19.63 2.81 3.40
C ASP A 249 20.12 3.57 2.16
N LYS A 250 19.87 3.03 0.97
CA LYS A 250 20.22 3.69 -0.29
C LYS A 250 19.39 4.96 -0.47
N PRO A 251 20.00 5.99 -1.12
CA PRO A 251 19.24 7.19 -1.50
C PRO A 251 18.05 6.83 -2.38
N ILE A 252 16.91 7.46 -2.11
CA ILE A 252 15.67 7.28 -2.87
C ILE A 252 15.28 8.55 -3.61
N THR A 253 14.55 8.38 -4.70
CA THR A 253 14.02 9.46 -5.51
C THR A 253 12.78 10.09 -4.83
N ARG A 254 12.41 11.30 -5.26
CA ARG A 254 11.17 11.94 -4.82
C ARG A 254 9.94 11.07 -5.11
N ARG A 255 9.89 10.44 -6.28
CA ARG A 255 8.80 9.53 -6.64
C ARG A 255 8.69 8.35 -5.67
N GLU A 256 9.82 7.78 -5.27
CA GLU A 256 9.84 6.71 -4.28
C GLU A 256 9.39 7.19 -2.90
N MET A 257 9.67 8.45 -2.51
CA MET A 257 9.19 9.01 -1.24
C MET A 257 7.64 9.05 -1.16
N MET A 258 6.93 9.11 -2.30
CA MET A 258 5.46 9.13 -2.37
C MET A 258 4.80 7.81 -1.95
N PHE A 259 5.57 6.79 -1.52
CA PHE A 259 4.97 5.62 -0.87
C PHE A 259 4.33 5.97 0.47
N VAL A 260 4.74 7.08 1.07
CA VAL A 260 4.14 7.63 2.28
C VAL A 260 3.02 8.60 1.91
N PRO A 261 1.79 8.44 2.43
CA PRO A 261 0.63 9.25 2.09
C PRO A 261 0.85 10.77 2.17
N PHE A 262 1.52 11.25 3.21
CA PHE A 262 1.77 12.69 3.37
C PHE A 262 2.78 13.24 2.37
N TYR A 263 3.77 12.44 1.95
CA TYR A 263 4.68 12.85 0.89
C TYR A 263 4.00 12.87 -0.48
N LEU A 264 3.03 12.00 -0.71
CA LEU A 264 2.18 12.05 -1.89
C LEU A 264 1.27 13.27 -1.87
N MET A 265 0.61 13.56 -0.73
CA MET A 265 -0.21 14.74 -0.54
C MET A 265 0.59 16.02 -0.83
N ASP A 266 1.77 16.14 -0.26
CA ASP A 266 2.67 17.28 -0.45
C ASP A 266 3.14 17.40 -1.91
N ALA A 267 3.49 16.30 -2.56
CA ALA A 267 3.88 16.29 -3.96
C ALA A 267 2.75 16.74 -4.89
N PHE A 268 1.50 16.37 -4.59
CA PHE A 268 0.33 16.79 -5.35
C PHE A 268 -0.01 18.27 -5.13
N GLU A 269 0.14 18.77 -3.90
CA GLU A 269 -0.15 20.16 -3.55
C GLU A 269 0.66 21.15 -4.41
N TYR A 270 1.91 20.82 -4.69
CA TYR A 270 2.82 21.68 -5.47
C TYR A 270 2.96 21.25 -6.94
N ALA A 271 2.27 20.20 -7.35
CA ALA A 271 2.33 19.74 -8.74
C ALA A 271 1.53 20.62 -9.67
N THR A 272 1.98 20.71 -10.91
CA THR A 272 1.32 21.49 -11.96
C THR A 272 1.02 20.64 -13.19
N LEU A 273 -0.01 21.04 -13.93
CA LEU A 273 -0.43 20.42 -15.18
C LEU A 273 -0.09 21.38 -16.33
N SER A 274 0.75 20.93 -17.25
CA SER A 274 1.08 21.69 -18.46
C SER A 274 -0.03 21.53 -19.51
N THR A 275 -0.49 22.64 -20.07
CA THR A 275 -1.53 22.66 -21.11
C THR A 275 -0.96 22.79 -22.54
N GLY A 276 0.37 22.73 -22.70
CA GLY A 276 1.05 22.76 -24.01
C GLY A 276 1.38 24.16 -24.54
N GLU A 277 0.79 25.22 -23.99
CA GLU A 277 1.02 26.63 -24.38
C GLU A 277 1.59 27.41 -23.19
N GLN A 278 2.80 27.15 -22.75
CA GLN A 278 3.50 27.89 -21.68
C GLN A 278 2.68 28.18 -20.39
N THR A 279 1.43 27.74 -20.34
CA THR A 279 0.55 27.88 -19.18
C THR A 279 0.53 26.60 -18.38
N SER A 280 0.85 26.70 -17.09
CA SER A 280 0.68 25.61 -16.14
C SER A 280 -0.40 25.98 -15.14
N VAL A 281 -1.24 25.00 -14.79
CA VAL A 281 -2.27 25.16 -13.76
C VAL A 281 -1.96 24.20 -12.60
N PRO A 282 -2.29 24.54 -11.35
CA PRO A 282 -2.06 23.64 -10.24
C PRO A 282 -2.87 22.34 -10.39
N LEU A 283 -2.29 21.21 -9.94
CA LEU A 283 -2.98 19.92 -9.90
C LEU A 283 -4.11 19.92 -8.86
N VAL A 284 -3.90 20.58 -7.72
CA VAL A 284 -4.87 20.70 -6.63
C VAL A 284 -5.60 22.04 -6.75
N GLU A 285 -6.93 22.01 -6.86
CA GLU A 285 -7.78 23.19 -6.89
C GLU A 285 -8.05 23.73 -5.48
N GLU A 286 -8.27 22.83 -4.54
CA GLU A 286 -8.65 23.13 -3.16
C GLU A 286 -8.09 22.04 -2.23
N SER A 287 -7.55 22.46 -1.11
CA SER A 287 -7.08 21.57 -0.05
C SER A 287 -7.76 21.94 1.27
N LYS A 288 -8.35 20.96 1.95
CA LYS A 288 -9.03 21.18 3.23
C LYS A 288 -8.83 20.01 4.19
N GLN A 289 -8.80 20.32 5.48
CA GLN A 289 -8.86 19.32 6.53
C GLN A 289 -10.31 19.04 6.90
N LEU A 290 -10.72 17.77 6.77
CA LEU A 290 -12.10 17.33 7.02
C LEU A 290 -12.30 16.91 8.49
N VAL A 291 -11.29 16.27 9.04
CA VAL A 291 -11.28 15.79 10.43
C VAL A 291 -10.01 16.27 11.08
N THR A 292 -10.14 16.95 12.21
CA THR A 292 -9.03 17.39 13.08
C THR A 292 -9.15 16.68 14.42
N ILE A 293 -8.08 16.03 14.86
CA ILE A 293 -8.02 15.32 16.13
C ILE A 293 -6.92 15.94 17.00
N ASP A 294 -7.30 16.34 18.19
CA ASP A 294 -6.32 16.72 19.21
C ASP A 294 -5.60 15.46 19.70
N LYS A 295 -4.33 15.33 19.34
CA LYS A 295 -3.51 14.18 19.72
C LYS A 295 -2.84 14.45 21.06
N GLU A 296 -3.07 13.60 22.04
CA GLU A 296 -2.25 13.55 23.22
C GLU A 296 -0.86 13.00 22.85
N GLU A 297 0.20 13.66 23.35
CA GLU A 297 1.55 13.15 23.19
C GLU A 297 1.68 11.83 23.95
N ALA A 298 2.03 10.75 23.20
CA ALA A 298 2.28 9.46 23.82
C ALA A 298 3.48 9.58 24.78
N SER A 299 3.28 9.20 26.05
CA SER A 299 4.37 9.16 27.02
C SER A 299 5.40 8.12 26.57
N SER A 300 6.68 8.51 26.56
CA SER A 300 7.78 7.60 26.24
C SER A 300 7.94 6.56 27.35
N GLY A 301 7.53 5.34 27.10
CA GLY A 301 7.82 4.19 27.95
C GLY A 301 9.31 3.80 27.95
N ILE A 302 9.63 2.66 28.56
CA ILE A 302 10.99 2.10 28.57
C ILE A 302 11.44 1.84 27.13
N THR A 303 12.58 2.40 26.75
CA THR A 303 13.11 2.33 25.38
C THR A 303 13.89 1.04 25.11
N PRO A 304 14.02 0.58 23.83
CA PRO A 304 14.88 -0.54 23.49
C PRO A 304 16.34 -0.37 23.96
N MET A 305 16.87 0.84 23.91
CA MET A 305 18.23 1.15 24.37
C MET A 305 18.37 0.95 25.87
N GLN A 306 17.42 1.41 26.67
CA GLN A 306 17.45 1.21 28.13
C GLN A 306 17.39 -0.28 28.49
N VAL A 307 16.54 -1.05 27.79
CA VAL A 307 16.42 -2.50 28.03
C VAL A 307 17.70 -3.23 27.63
N SER A 308 18.26 -2.96 26.45
CA SER A 308 19.48 -3.59 25.99
C SER A 308 20.68 -3.26 26.88
N LEU A 309 20.75 -2.02 27.38
CA LEU A 309 21.79 -1.60 28.32
C LEU A 309 21.63 -2.29 29.69
N LEU A 310 20.41 -2.42 30.18
CA LEU A 310 20.14 -3.16 31.44
C LEU A 310 20.54 -4.64 31.31
N ILE A 311 20.22 -5.28 30.16
CA ILE A 311 20.66 -6.65 29.86
C ILE A 311 22.18 -6.72 29.86
N PHE A 312 22.88 -5.80 29.22
CA PHE A 312 24.33 -5.76 29.16
C PHE A 312 24.96 -5.61 30.54
N ILE A 313 24.47 -4.69 31.37
CA ILE A 313 24.95 -4.52 32.75
C ILE A 313 24.78 -5.81 33.55
N THR A 314 23.59 -6.40 33.46
CA THR A 314 23.25 -7.64 34.18
C THR A 314 24.15 -8.81 33.74
N ILE A 315 24.30 -9.01 32.43
CA ILE A 315 25.17 -10.06 31.88
C ILE A 315 26.64 -9.83 32.25
N THR A 316 27.09 -8.57 32.28
CA THR A 316 28.44 -8.21 32.69
C THR A 316 28.68 -8.54 34.17
N ALA A 317 27.76 -8.19 35.05
CA ALA A 317 27.85 -8.49 36.48
C ALA A 317 27.93 -9.99 36.74
N PHE A 318 27.07 -10.80 36.11
CA PHE A 318 27.13 -12.26 36.18
C PHE A 318 28.42 -12.80 35.57
N THR A 319 28.93 -12.23 34.52
CA THR A 319 30.18 -12.65 33.89
C THR A 319 31.37 -12.43 34.83
N ILE A 320 31.47 -11.27 35.46
CA ILE A 320 32.49 -10.95 36.46
C ILE A 320 32.40 -11.94 37.64
N TYR A 321 31.17 -12.19 38.16
CA TYR A 321 30.96 -13.17 39.22
C TYR A 321 31.43 -14.56 38.80
N GLY A 322 31.07 -15.03 37.60
CA GLY A 322 31.49 -16.34 37.06
C GLY A 322 32.99 -16.46 36.94
N LEU A 323 33.68 -15.45 36.44
CA LEU A 323 35.14 -15.39 36.33
C LEU A 323 35.82 -15.43 37.70
N ARG A 324 35.35 -14.62 38.66
CA ARG A 324 35.88 -14.60 40.03
C ARG A 324 35.71 -15.93 40.76
N LYS A 325 34.57 -16.60 40.56
CA LYS A 325 34.26 -17.89 41.17
C LYS A 325 34.70 -19.09 40.32
N GLN A 326 35.34 -18.87 39.19
CA GLN A 326 35.74 -19.91 38.24
C GLN A 326 34.57 -20.86 37.87
N LYS A 327 33.36 -20.30 37.75
CA LYS A 327 32.13 -21.01 37.39
C LYS A 327 31.71 -20.69 35.99
N SER A 328 31.41 -21.70 35.16
CA SER A 328 30.70 -21.51 33.90
C SER A 328 29.22 -21.25 34.20
N LEU A 329 28.69 -20.20 33.63
CA LEU A 329 27.27 -19.83 33.78
C LEU A 329 26.49 -20.23 32.51
N TRP A 330 26.55 -21.51 32.18
CA TRP A 330 26.00 -22.08 30.96
C TRP A 330 24.50 -21.78 30.75
N GLY A 331 23.72 -21.60 31.84
CA GLY A 331 22.29 -21.22 31.73
C GLY A 331 22.10 -19.85 31.15
N ILE A 332 23.00 -18.87 31.46
CA ILE A 332 22.98 -17.54 30.84
C ILE A 332 23.37 -17.66 29.37
N ASP A 333 24.38 -18.49 29.06
CA ASP A 333 24.79 -18.71 27.67
C ASP A 333 23.69 -19.38 26.87
N LEU A 334 22.97 -20.36 27.46
CA LEU A 334 21.80 -20.98 26.85
C LEU A 334 20.77 -19.90 26.42
N LEU A 335 20.35 -19.04 27.35
CA LEU A 335 19.33 -18.01 27.07
C LEU A 335 19.83 -17.05 26.01
N LEU A 336 21.05 -16.54 26.16
CA LEU A 336 21.61 -15.52 25.26
C LEU A 336 21.81 -16.05 23.83
N PHE A 337 22.47 -17.22 23.67
CA PHE A 337 22.72 -17.79 22.34
C PHE A 337 21.47 -18.36 21.70
N ALA A 338 20.51 -18.89 22.47
CA ALA A 338 19.23 -19.35 21.94
C ALA A 338 18.44 -18.17 21.39
N THR A 339 18.31 -17.09 22.15
CA THR A 339 17.58 -15.88 21.70
C THR A 339 18.24 -15.25 20.46
N ALA A 340 19.58 -15.11 20.48
CA ALA A 340 20.34 -14.62 19.34
C ALA A 340 20.19 -15.51 18.09
N GLY A 341 20.18 -16.84 18.30
CA GLY A 341 20.01 -17.81 17.22
C GLY A 341 18.60 -17.82 16.63
N ILE A 342 17.57 -17.67 17.48
CA ILE A 342 16.18 -17.53 17.00
C ILE A 342 16.05 -16.25 16.17
N ALA A 343 16.56 -15.11 16.65
CA ALA A 343 16.58 -13.88 15.88
C ALA A 343 17.33 -14.07 14.54
N GLY A 344 18.47 -14.78 14.59
CA GLY A 344 19.24 -15.14 13.39
C GLY A 344 18.48 -16.00 12.39
N CYS A 345 17.69 -16.97 12.87
CA CYS A 345 16.83 -17.76 12.00
C CYS A 345 15.77 -16.92 11.32
N ILE A 346 15.15 -15.97 12.03
CA ILE A 346 14.17 -15.04 11.47
C ILE A 346 14.82 -14.15 10.41
N LEU A 347 15.97 -13.56 10.71
CA LEU A 347 16.70 -12.72 9.76
C LEU A 347 17.17 -13.51 8.53
N ALA A 348 17.70 -14.71 8.72
CA ALA A 348 18.10 -15.57 7.60
C ALA A 348 16.90 -15.97 6.74
N PHE A 349 15.75 -16.27 7.37
CA PHE A 349 14.52 -16.56 6.64
C PHE A 349 14.09 -15.37 5.79
N LEU A 350 14.08 -14.15 6.35
CA LEU A 350 13.78 -12.93 5.60
C LEU A 350 14.74 -12.73 4.42
N VAL A 351 16.05 -12.85 4.66
CA VAL A 351 17.08 -12.61 3.62
C VAL A 351 17.01 -13.64 2.48
N LEU A 352 16.70 -14.91 2.80
CA LEU A 352 16.78 -16.01 1.84
C LEU A 352 15.46 -16.27 1.11
N PHE A 353 14.33 -16.04 1.75
CA PHE A 353 13.02 -16.48 1.25
C PHE A 353 12.03 -15.34 1.03
N SER A 354 12.21 -14.17 1.66
CA SER A 354 11.27 -13.08 1.52
C SER A 354 11.45 -12.34 0.19
N GLN A 355 10.33 -11.97 -0.43
CA GLN A 355 10.26 -11.14 -1.63
C GLN A 355 10.31 -9.63 -1.32
N HIS A 356 10.41 -9.25 -0.05
CA HIS A 356 10.56 -7.85 0.31
C HIS A 356 11.90 -7.28 -0.17
N PRO A 357 11.93 -6.24 -1.01
CA PRO A 357 13.16 -5.81 -1.69
C PRO A 357 14.20 -5.17 -0.76
N THR A 358 13.79 -4.78 0.46
CA THR A 358 14.65 -4.01 1.38
C THR A 358 15.18 -4.81 2.56
N VAL A 359 14.94 -6.13 2.62
CA VAL A 359 15.41 -6.98 3.74
C VAL A 359 16.81 -7.54 3.52
N SER A 360 17.34 -7.50 2.31
CA SER A 360 18.64 -8.08 1.90
C SER A 360 19.52 -7.03 1.20
N PRO A 361 20.86 -7.09 1.38
CA PRO A 361 21.58 -7.87 2.39
C PRO A 361 21.42 -7.29 3.80
N ASN A 362 21.36 -8.15 4.82
CA ASN A 362 21.24 -7.73 6.22
C ASN A 362 22.49 -8.10 7.01
N TYR A 363 23.29 -7.12 7.38
CA TYR A 363 24.58 -7.29 8.06
C TYR A 363 24.43 -7.73 9.53
N LEU A 364 23.22 -7.64 10.10
CA LEU A 364 22.96 -8.19 11.44
C LEU A 364 23.09 -9.71 11.49
N LEU A 365 23.11 -10.40 10.35
CA LEU A 365 23.41 -11.84 10.29
C LEU A 365 24.83 -12.20 10.74
N PHE A 366 25.77 -11.25 10.80
CA PHE A 366 27.06 -11.47 11.44
C PHE A 366 26.99 -11.49 12.96
N VAL A 367 25.96 -10.90 13.55
CA VAL A 367 25.71 -10.86 14.99
C VAL A 367 24.71 -11.92 15.40
N PHE A 368 23.55 -11.92 14.75
CA PHE A 368 22.45 -12.83 15.00
C PHE A 368 22.37 -13.82 13.83
N HIS A 369 23.03 -14.96 13.98
CA HIS A 369 23.05 -15.96 12.92
C HIS A 369 22.49 -17.31 13.40
N PRO A 370 21.90 -18.12 12.52
CA PRO A 370 21.27 -19.38 12.88
C PRO A 370 22.18 -20.38 13.61
N LEU A 371 23.49 -20.31 13.36
CA LEU A 371 24.46 -21.19 13.99
C LEU A 371 24.51 -21.06 15.52
N HIS A 372 24.11 -19.92 16.08
CA HIS A 372 23.92 -19.75 17.52
C HIS A 372 22.95 -20.81 18.07
N LEU A 373 21.90 -21.12 17.34
CA LEU A 373 20.87 -22.09 17.72
C LEU A 373 21.29 -23.52 17.34
N PHE A 374 21.72 -23.72 16.10
CA PHE A 374 22.05 -25.07 15.61
C PHE A 374 23.27 -25.69 16.30
N CYS A 375 24.28 -24.89 16.65
CA CYS A 375 25.44 -25.34 17.37
C CYS A 375 25.29 -25.30 18.90
N LEU A 376 24.12 -24.83 19.41
CA LEU A 376 23.88 -24.55 20.82
C LEU A 376 24.21 -25.76 21.75
N PRO A 377 23.74 -27.00 21.49
CA PRO A 377 24.04 -28.15 22.36
C PRO A 377 25.53 -28.38 22.46
N TRP A 378 26.26 -28.27 21.35
CA TRP A 378 27.69 -28.45 21.31
C TRP A 378 28.44 -27.33 22.05
N ILE A 379 28.03 -26.10 21.86
CA ILE A 379 28.56 -24.90 22.53
C ILE A 379 28.41 -25.07 24.05
N LEU A 380 27.22 -25.41 24.55
CA LEU A 380 26.93 -25.58 25.97
C LEU A 380 27.71 -26.71 26.59
N ARG A 381 27.87 -27.83 25.86
CA ARG A 381 28.71 -28.95 26.32
C ARG A 381 30.16 -28.50 26.53
N LYS A 382 30.73 -27.72 25.61
CA LYS A 382 32.10 -27.18 25.71
C LYS A 382 32.22 -26.19 26.89
N ILE A 383 31.23 -25.28 27.03
CA ILE A 383 31.18 -24.33 28.14
C ILE A 383 31.10 -25.04 29.50
N ALA A 384 30.19 -26.00 29.64
CA ALA A 384 30.02 -26.76 30.90
C ALA A 384 31.28 -27.49 31.32
N LYS A 385 32.00 -28.06 30.35
CA LYS A 385 33.27 -28.79 30.60
C LYS A 385 34.48 -27.87 30.64
N LYS A 386 34.34 -26.57 30.42
CA LYS A 386 35.43 -25.59 30.29
C LYS A 386 36.48 -26.03 29.25
N GLU A 387 36.01 -26.55 28.12
CA GLU A 387 36.84 -26.96 27.00
C GLU A 387 36.91 -25.85 25.94
N ARG A 388 38.03 -25.75 25.23
CA ARG A 388 38.19 -24.78 24.12
C ARG A 388 37.14 -25.06 23.05
N SER A 389 36.55 -23.97 22.56
CA SER A 389 35.54 -24.00 21.49
C SER A 389 36.00 -23.12 20.34
N ILE A 390 36.21 -23.74 19.18
CA ILE A 390 36.52 -23.02 17.93
C ILE A 390 35.40 -22.03 17.60
N TYR A 391 34.16 -22.44 17.85
CA TYR A 391 32.98 -21.61 17.63
C TYR A 391 33.04 -20.30 18.45
N LEU A 392 33.31 -20.36 19.74
CA LEU A 392 33.43 -19.16 20.59
C LEU A 392 34.59 -18.26 20.16
N SER A 393 35.71 -18.87 19.73
CA SER A 393 36.86 -18.11 19.20
C SER A 393 36.51 -17.39 17.91
N ALA A 394 35.84 -18.04 16.95
CA ALA A 394 35.39 -17.46 15.72
C ALA A 394 34.35 -16.36 15.99
N ASN A 395 33.41 -16.60 16.92
CA ASN A 395 32.40 -15.61 17.30
C ASN A 395 33.02 -14.32 17.86
N ILE A 396 34.06 -14.42 18.71
CA ILE A 396 34.78 -13.22 19.20
C ILE A 396 35.40 -12.46 18.04
N VAL A 397 36.05 -13.13 17.10
CA VAL A 397 36.68 -12.47 15.96
C VAL A 397 35.62 -11.75 15.13
N ILE A 398 34.53 -12.42 14.78
CA ILE A 398 33.45 -11.84 13.98
C ILE A 398 32.84 -10.63 14.69
N LEU A 399 32.50 -10.74 15.98
CA LEU A 399 31.91 -9.63 16.72
C LEU A 399 32.89 -8.48 16.94
N THR A 400 34.20 -8.78 17.13
CA THR A 400 35.22 -7.73 17.20
C THR A 400 35.32 -6.96 15.88
N LEU A 401 35.38 -7.67 14.77
CA LEU A 401 35.39 -7.03 13.44
C LEU A 401 34.11 -6.24 13.19
N PHE A 402 32.95 -6.78 13.58
CA PHE A 402 31.67 -6.09 13.45
C PHE A 402 31.66 -4.77 14.24
N ILE A 403 32.16 -4.76 15.49
CA ILE A 403 32.25 -3.54 16.32
C ILE A 403 33.23 -2.55 15.71
N LEU A 404 34.44 -2.99 15.31
CA LEU A 404 35.45 -2.11 14.75
C LEU A 404 35.05 -1.49 13.40
N LEU A 405 34.32 -2.25 12.60
CA LEU A 405 33.87 -1.83 11.27
C LEU A 405 32.48 -1.20 11.28
N TRP A 406 31.86 -1.00 12.44
CA TRP A 406 30.49 -0.50 12.58
C TRP A 406 30.17 0.72 11.71
N ALA A 407 31.09 1.71 11.72
CA ALA A 407 30.94 2.95 10.95
C ALA A 407 31.07 2.78 9.42
N PHE A 408 31.57 1.64 8.97
CA PHE A 408 31.80 1.34 7.54
C PHE A 408 30.75 0.36 6.99
N ILE A 409 29.88 -0.19 7.86
CA ILE A 409 28.81 -1.07 7.43
C ILE A 409 27.80 -0.22 6.63
N PRO A 410 27.45 -0.60 5.39
CA PRO A 410 26.51 0.17 4.56
C PRO A 410 25.04 -0.06 4.95
N GLN A 411 24.78 -0.29 6.24
CA GLN A 411 23.46 -0.45 6.85
C GLN A 411 23.40 0.38 8.11
N GLU A 412 22.40 1.24 8.22
CA GLU A 412 22.12 1.97 9.45
C GLU A 412 21.57 1.01 10.50
N ILE A 413 22.41 0.65 11.46
CA ILE A 413 22.08 -0.31 12.52
C ILE A 413 21.59 0.45 13.75
N ASN A 414 20.44 0.03 14.29
CA ASN A 414 19.89 0.62 15.51
C ASN A 414 20.89 0.46 16.65
N ILE A 415 21.25 1.58 17.30
CA ILE A 415 22.28 1.63 18.34
C ILE A 415 21.96 0.73 19.55
N ALA A 416 20.69 0.41 19.80
CA ALA A 416 20.28 -0.51 20.86
C ALA A 416 20.76 -1.96 20.61
N VAL A 417 21.26 -2.29 19.41
CA VAL A 417 21.90 -3.58 19.09
C VAL A 417 23.29 -3.68 19.73
N LEU A 418 24.02 -2.58 19.89
CA LEU A 418 25.41 -2.60 20.37
C LEU A 418 25.56 -3.24 21.76
N PRO A 419 24.75 -2.95 22.79
CA PRO A 419 24.82 -3.65 24.07
C PRO A 419 24.57 -5.16 23.94
N LEU A 420 23.72 -5.59 23.01
CA LEU A 420 23.44 -7.02 22.77
C LEU A 420 24.63 -7.71 22.10
N VAL A 421 25.30 -7.05 21.16
CA VAL A 421 26.57 -7.50 20.56
C VAL A 421 27.63 -7.72 21.65
N LEU A 422 27.76 -6.73 22.54
CA LEU A 422 28.69 -6.77 23.67
C LEU A 422 28.38 -7.91 24.64
N CYS A 423 27.11 -8.24 24.89
CA CYS A 423 26.72 -9.41 25.68
C CYS A 423 27.27 -10.72 25.06
N LEU A 424 27.05 -10.93 23.77
CA LEU A 424 27.57 -12.11 23.07
C LEU A 424 29.10 -12.15 23.10
N TRP A 425 29.73 -11.02 22.91
CA TRP A 425 31.20 -10.88 22.92
C TRP A 425 31.79 -11.21 24.29
N ILE A 426 31.35 -10.57 25.39
CA ILE A 426 31.88 -10.81 26.73
C ILE A 426 31.63 -12.24 27.22
N ARG A 427 30.48 -12.84 26.85
CA ARG A 427 30.21 -14.25 27.22
C ARG A 427 31.13 -15.20 26.45
N SER A 428 31.32 -14.97 25.16
CA SER A 428 32.28 -15.76 24.38
C SER A 428 33.70 -15.65 24.95
N ALA A 429 34.16 -14.41 25.23
CA ALA A 429 35.47 -14.16 25.79
C ALA A 429 35.63 -14.81 27.19
N SER A 430 34.68 -14.63 28.11
CA SER A 430 34.73 -15.17 29.45
C SER A 430 34.78 -16.70 29.45
N ASN A 431 34.02 -17.36 28.59
CA ASN A 431 34.03 -18.82 28.48
C ASN A 431 35.37 -19.34 27.94
N LEU A 432 36.05 -18.61 27.03
CA LEU A 432 37.40 -18.98 26.62
C LEU A 432 38.42 -18.76 27.74
N ILE A 433 38.34 -17.66 28.50
CA ILE A 433 39.21 -17.38 29.65
C ILE A 433 39.12 -18.53 30.66
N LEU A 434 37.90 -19.04 30.96
CA LEU A 434 37.69 -20.16 31.88
C LEU A 434 38.31 -21.50 31.41
N THR A 435 38.72 -21.61 30.15
CA THR A 435 39.44 -22.80 29.66
C THR A 435 40.92 -22.80 30.02
N TYR A 436 41.49 -21.62 30.37
CA TYR A 436 42.89 -21.55 30.81
C TYR A 436 42.94 -21.89 32.30
N LYS A 437 43.39 -23.10 32.63
CA LYS A 437 43.69 -23.45 34.01
C LYS A 437 44.91 -22.60 34.44
N PRO A 438 44.87 -21.91 35.59
CA PRO A 438 46.09 -21.37 36.14
C PRO A 438 47.07 -22.53 36.36
N LYS A 439 48.30 -22.38 35.87
CA LYS A 439 49.37 -23.32 36.23
C LYS A 439 49.51 -23.19 37.75
N THR A 440 48.94 -24.13 38.48
CA THR A 440 49.24 -24.28 39.90
C THR A 440 50.76 -24.46 40.01
N LYS A 441 51.45 -23.44 40.54
CA LYS A 441 52.82 -23.58 41.03
C LYS A 441 52.84 -24.51 42.22
#